data_7bd5edbcb51523ae11907b2904d24bb0
#
_entry.id   7bd5edbcb51523ae11907b2904d24bb0
#
_cell.length_a   1.000
_cell.length_b   1.000
_cell.length_c   1.000
_cell.angle_alpha   90.00
_cell.angle_beta   90.00
_cell.angle_gamma   90.00
#
_symmetry.space_group_name_H-M   'P 1'
#
loop_
_entity.id
_entity.type
_entity.pdbx_description
1 polymer ?
#
loop_
_entity_poly.entity_id
_entity_poly.type
_entity_poly.pdbx_seq_one_letter_code
_entity_poly.pdbx_strand_id
1 'polypeptide(L)'
;LKRNEELTKVNHEKGSFVKPREKWGLEKETDNFANKVKLYRQGKLSDDDFRRFRLQHGAYGSRLRPDYSMIRIKIPSGEITPEQLEKIANLSEAFSIGSAHVSTRQNIQLHWVQLEDVSEVMRGLVEVGLTTREACGNTVRNVMCSHFAGVCPNEVFDATPYSTAIAKFLLRNPMSQNLPRKFKINFGCCNKHGL
;
A
#
# COMPACT_ATOMS: atom_id res chain seq x y z
N LEU A 1 -34.05 -10.76 -4.37
CA LEU A 1 -34.43 -9.72 -3.38
C LEU A 1 -34.12 -10.08 -1.92
N LYS A 2 -33.91 -11.35 -1.56
CA LYS A 2 -33.59 -11.78 -0.16
C LYS A 2 -32.08 -11.78 0.18
N ARG A 3 -31.19 -11.47 -0.74
CA ARG A 3 -29.73 -11.53 -0.55
C ARG A 3 -29.12 -10.22 -0.04
N ASN A 4 -29.87 -9.13 -0.05
CA ASN A 4 -29.40 -7.81 0.43
C ASN A 4 -29.72 -7.53 1.91
N GLU A 5 -30.57 -8.33 2.55
CA GLU A 5 -30.98 -8.08 3.94
C GLU A 5 -29.96 -8.57 4.99
N GLU A 6 -29.06 -9.50 4.64
CA GLU A 6 -28.04 -9.96 5.57
C GLU A 6 -26.80 -9.07 5.62
N LEU A 7 -26.61 -8.20 4.63
CA LEU A 7 -25.47 -7.25 4.59
C LEU A 7 -25.75 -5.94 5.35
N THR A 8 -26.99 -5.71 5.78
CA THR A 8 -27.43 -4.49 6.47
C THR A 8 -27.76 -4.67 7.94
N LYS A 9 -27.33 -5.73 8.59
CA LYS A 9 -27.35 -5.76 10.06
C LYS A 9 -26.27 -4.83 10.60
N VAL A 10 -26.57 -3.55 10.51
CA VAL A 10 -25.86 -2.47 11.20
C VAL A 10 -26.13 -2.67 12.68
N ASN A 11 -25.10 -2.97 13.45
CA ASN A 11 -25.18 -2.92 14.89
C ASN A 11 -25.38 -1.45 15.31
N HIS A 12 -26.63 -1.06 15.56
CA HIS A 12 -27.03 0.30 15.96
C HIS A 12 -26.54 0.70 17.37
N GLU A 13 -25.81 -0.17 18.08
CA GLU A 13 -25.45 0.10 19.48
C GLU A 13 -24.15 0.88 19.71
N LYS A 14 -23.32 1.09 18.69
CA LYS A 14 -22.15 2.02 18.81
C LYS A 14 -21.81 2.59 17.44
N GLY A 15 -22.29 3.76 17.12
CA GLY A 15 -22.18 4.45 15.85
C GLY A 15 -20.79 4.56 15.19
N SER A 16 -20.15 3.44 14.90
CA SER A 16 -18.97 3.39 14.07
C SER A 16 -19.14 2.34 12.97
N PHE A 17 -19.26 2.81 11.73
CA PHE A 17 -19.09 2.00 10.52
C PHE A 17 -17.62 1.55 10.35
N VAL A 18 -17.07 0.84 11.32
CA VAL A 18 -15.71 0.34 11.18
C VAL A 18 -15.79 -1.03 10.52
N LYS A 19 -15.58 -1.07 9.20
CA LYS A 19 -15.28 -2.34 8.50
C LYS A 19 -14.10 -3.01 9.22
N PRO A 20 -14.09 -4.36 9.38
CA PRO A 20 -12.94 -5.08 9.94
C PRO A 20 -11.66 -4.66 9.20
N ARG A 21 -10.63 -4.27 9.93
CA ARG A 21 -9.36 -3.83 9.34
C ARG A 21 -8.76 -4.96 8.52
N GLU A 22 -8.59 -4.72 7.24
CA GLU A 22 -7.78 -5.56 6.39
C GLU A 22 -6.31 -5.40 6.79
N LYS A 23 -5.69 -6.50 7.21
CA LYS A 23 -4.25 -6.53 7.54
C LYS A 23 -3.45 -6.84 6.28
N TRP A 24 -2.85 -5.82 5.70
CA TRP A 24 -2.02 -5.95 4.50
C TRP A 24 -0.54 -6.19 4.81
N GLY A 25 -0.03 -5.67 5.91
CA GLY A 25 1.36 -5.74 6.33
C GLY A 25 1.70 -7.02 7.11
N LEU A 26 2.97 -7.43 7.07
CA LEU A 26 3.52 -8.55 7.84
C LEU A 26 4.80 -8.11 8.54
N GLU A 27 4.90 -8.31 9.85
CA GLU A 27 6.09 -7.97 10.66
C GLU A 27 7.37 -8.63 10.12
N LYS A 28 7.29 -9.90 9.74
CA LYS A 28 8.45 -10.61 9.16
C LYS A 28 9.06 -9.94 7.93
N GLU A 29 8.29 -9.11 7.20
CA GLU A 29 8.82 -8.35 6.06
C GLU A 29 9.65 -7.16 6.54
N THR A 30 9.29 -6.55 7.66
CA THR A 30 10.04 -5.42 8.25
C THR A 30 11.38 -5.92 8.80
N ASP A 31 11.38 -7.06 9.50
CA ASP A 31 12.60 -7.67 10.05
C ASP A 31 13.54 -8.13 8.93
N ASN A 32 12.98 -8.74 7.88
CA ASN A 32 13.75 -9.10 6.70
C ASN A 32 14.36 -7.87 6.02
N PHE A 33 13.62 -6.76 5.95
CA PHE A 33 14.13 -5.51 5.38
C PHE A 33 15.31 -4.97 6.21
N ALA A 34 15.17 -4.89 7.53
CA ALA A 34 16.25 -4.47 8.43
C ALA A 34 17.51 -5.32 8.28
N ASN A 35 17.35 -6.65 8.19
CA ASN A 35 18.47 -7.56 7.98
C ASN A 35 19.15 -7.34 6.62
N LYS A 36 18.39 -7.10 5.56
CA LYS A 36 18.96 -6.82 4.23
C LYS A 36 19.70 -5.49 4.17
N VAL A 37 19.23 -4.46 4.88
CA VAL A 37 19.96 -3.19 5.03
C VAL A 37 21.31 -3.42 5.72
N LYS A 38 21.34 -4.20 6.81
CA LYS A 38 22.60 -4.55 7.50
C LYS A 38 23.59 -5.28 6.58
N LEU A 39 23.12 -6.29 5.84
CA LEU A 39 23.94 -7.02 4.89
C LEU A 39 24.47 -6.13 3.77
N TYR A 40 23.65 -5.23 3.27
CA TYR A 40 24.04 -4.25 2.26
C TYR A 40 25.14 -3.29 2.78
N ARG A 41 24.98 -2.74 3.98
CA ARG A 41 25.97 -1.87 4.62
C ARG A 41 27.29 -2.59 4.91
N GLN A 42 27.26 -3.91 5.11
CA GLN A 42 28.46 -4.74 5.28
C GLN A 42 29.13 -5.16 3.95
N GLY A 43 28.61 -4.71 2.81
CA GLY A 43 29.11 -5.09 1.48
C GLY A 43 28.83 -6.56 1.11
N LYS A 44 27.93 -7.25 1.85
CA LYS A 44 27.58 -8.67 1.61
C LYS A 44 26.42 -8.83 0.62
N LEU A 45 25.86 -7.73 0.14
CA LEU A 45 24.77 -7.71 -0.83
C LEU A 45 25.11 -6.70 -1.91
N SER A 46 25.01 -7.10 -3.19
CA SER A 46 25.28 -6.20 -4.31
C SER A 46 24.24 -5.08 -4.41
N ASP A 47 24.61 -3.94 -5.02
CA ASP A 47 23.71 -2.82 -5.28
C ASP A 47 22.48 -3.23 -6.08
N ASP A 48 22.64 -4.10 -7.09
CA ASP A 48 21.54 -4.55 -7.93
C ASP A 48 20.59 -5.49 -7.19
N ASP A 49 21.10 -6.41 -6.36
CA ASP A 49 20.28 -7.29 -5.56
C ASP A 49 19.51 -6.52 -4.49
N PHE A 50 20.19 -5.61 -3.79
CA PHE A 50 19.55 -4.76 -2.82
C PHE A 50 18.50 -3.84 -3.47
N ARG A 51 18.81 -3.27 -4.64
CA ARG A 51 17.86 -2.46 -5.41
C ARG A 51 16.62 -3.24 -5.79
N ARG A 52 16.74 -4.47 -6.30
CA ARG A 52 15.59 -5.34 -6.62
C ARG A 52 14.75 -5.61 -5.39
N PHE A 53 15.40 -5.99 -4.30
CA PHE A 53 14.75 -6.27 -3.02
C PHE A 53 13.98 -5.06 -2.48
N ARG A 54 14.63 -3.90 -2.32
CA ARG A 54 13.98 -2.70 -1.76
C ARG A 54 12.81 -2.21 -2.59
N LEU A 55 12.90 -2.30 -3.94
CA LEU A 55 11.81 -1.92 -4.82
C LEU A 55 10.57 -2.78 -4.61
N GLN A 56 10.72 -4.09 -4.42
CA GLN A 56 9.60 -4.98 -4.10
C GLN A 56 8.96 -4.64 -2.73
N HIS A 57 9.73 -4.04 -1.83
CA HIS A 57 9.26 -3.59 -0.51
C HIS A 57 8.81 -2.13 -0.48
N GLY A 58 8.65 -1.49 -1.64
CA GLY A 58 8.12 -0.14 -1.74
C GLY A 58 9.12 0.98 -1.43
N ALA A 59 10.41 0.66 -1.26
CA ALA A 59 11.46 1.63 -1.01
C ALA A 59 12.18 2.02 -2.30
N TYR A 60 12.10 3.29 -2.68
CA TYR A 60 12.76 3.87 -3.85
C TYR A 60 13.96 4.70 -3.38
N GLY A 61 15.18 4.29 -3.69
CA GLY A 61 16.36 5.08 -3.35
C GLY A 61 16.41 6.39 -4.12
N SER A 62 16.82 7.44 -3.44
CA SER A 62 17.05 8.73 -4.05
C SER A 62 18.28 8.68 -4.97
N ARG A 63 18.20 9.31 -6.13
CA ARG A 63 19.35 9.47 -7.04
C ARG A 63 20.30 10.55 -6.57
N LEU A 64 19.78 11.56 -5.86
CA LEU A 64 20.54 12.71 -5.40
C LEU A 64 21.17 12.47 -4.02
N ARG A 65 20.56 11.63 -3.20
CA ARG A 65 21.02 11.30 -1.84
C ARG A 65 20.91 9.80 -1.64
N PRO A 66 21.99 9.03 -1.87
CA PRO A 66 21.96 7.55 -1.84
C PRO A 66 21.45 6.94 -0.54
N ASP A 67 21.65 7.64 0.60
CA ASP A 67 21.22 7.18 1.93
C ASP A 67 19.73 7.43 2.20
N TYR A 68 19.02 8.11 1.30
CA TYR A 68 17.60 8.40 1.46
C TYR A 68 16.74 7.62 0.48
N SER A 69 15.54 7.30 0.94
CA SER A 69 14.54 6.58 0.17
C SER A 69 13.20 7.33 0.15
N MET A 70 12.44 7.15 -0.91
CA MET A 70 11.02 7.42 -0.95
C MET A 70 10.29 6.12 -0.62
N ILE A 71 9.44 6.14 0.39
CA ILE A 71 8.61 5.01 0.79
C ILE A 71 7.23 5.18 0.19
N ARG A 72 6.76 4.18 -0.53
CA ARG A 72 5.42 4.17 -1.10
C ARG A 72 4.52 3.22 -0.35
N ILE A 73 3.49 3.76 0.26
CA ILE A 73 2.49 3.03 1.04
C ILE A 73 1.38 2.61 0.07
N LYS A 74 1.07 1.31 0.05
CA LYS A 74 0.03 0.73 -0.79
C LYS A 74 -1.32 0.90 -0.12
N ILE A 75 -2.25 1.56 -0.81
CA ILE A 75 -3.63 1.80 -0.35
C ILE A 75 -4.58 1.13 -1.34
N PRO A 76 -4.91 -0.16 -1.16
CA PRO A 76 -5.81 -0.87 -2.06
C PRO A 76 -7.18 -0.20 -2.13
N SER A 77 -7.71 -0.07 -3.35
CA SER A 77 -8.97 0.63 -3.65
C SER A 77 -9.02 2.11 -3.25
N GLY A 78 -7.92 2.67 -2.74
CA GLY A 78 -7.86 4.05 -2.25
C GLY A 78 -8.52 4.25 -0.87
N GLU A 79 -8.95 3.19 -0.21
CA GLU A 79 -9.59 3.27 1.11
C GLU A 79 -8.56 3.40 2.23
N ILE A 80 -8.70 4.44 3.05
CA ILE A 80 -7.84 4.71 4.20
C ILE A 80 -8.69 5.12 5.41
N THR A 81 -8.34 4.60 6.58
CA THR A 81 -9.03 4.99 7.83
C THR A 81 -8.38 6.22 8.48
N PRO A 82 -9.10 6.96 9.35
CA PRO A 82 -8.53 8.07 10.09
C PRO A 82 -7.27 7.69 10.88
N GLU A 83 -7.25 6.53 11.54
CA GLU A 83 -6.10 6.07 12.33
C GLU A 83 -4.90 5.70 11.44
N GLN A 84 -5.16 5.16 10.24
CA GLN A 84 -4.11 4.91 9.26
C GLN A 84 -3.50 6.22 8.77
N LEU A 85 -4.33 7.22 8.52
CA LEU A 85 -3.88 8.54 8.09
C LEU A 85 -3.08 9.23 9.19
N GLU A 86 -3.55 9.19 10.43
CA GLU A 86 -2.83 9.70 11.61
C GLU A 86 -1.48 9.01 11.80
N LYS A 87 -1.42 7.68 11.68
CA LYS A 87 -0.15 6.95 11.75
C LYS A 87 0.82 7.38 10.65
N ILE A 88 0.35 7.58 9.42
CA ILE A 88 1.18 8.07 8.32
C ILE A 88 1.69 9.49 8.61
N ALA A 89 0.86 10.36 9.17
CA ALA A 89 1.27 11.71 9.55
C ALA A 89 2.39 11.67 10.60
N ASN A 90 2.19 10.91 11.68
CA ASN A 90 3.18 10.73 12.76
C ASN A 90 4.52 10.15 12.24
N LEU A 91 4.45 9.15 11.33
CA LEU A 91 5.65 8.60 10.70
C LEU A 91 6.34 9.60 9.77
N SER A 92 5.56 10.45 9.08
CA SER A 92 6.10 11.51 8.24
C SER A 92 6.84 12.58 9.06
N GLU A 93 6.30 12.96 10.19
CA GLU A 93 6.94 13.92 11.11
C GLU A 93 8.22 13.36 11.75
N ALA A 94 8.18 12.07 12.16
CA ALA A 94 9.29 11.45 12.85
C ALA A 94 10.46 11.06 11.91
N PHE A 95 10.19 10.59 10.69
CA PHE A 95 11.18 9.94 9.82
C PHE A 95 11.30 10.55 8.41
N SER A 96 10.49 11.56 8.08
CA SER A 96 10.46 12.20 6.76
C SER A 96 10.53 13.71 6.91
N ILE A 97 9.87 14.45 6.05
CA ILE A 97 9.86 15.93 6.01
C ILE A 97 8.58 16.55 6.58
N GLY A 98 7.78 15.79 7.32
CA GLY A 98 6.50 16.26 7.87
C GLY A 98 5.40 16.43 6.82
N SER A 99 5.61 15.95 5.58
CA SER A 99 4.62 16.00 4.52
C SER A 99 4.59 14.70 3.72
N ALA A 100 3.43 14.40 3.12
CA ALA A 100 3.22 13.21 2.31
C ALA A 100 2.66 13.58 0.94
N HIS A 101 2.96 12.78 -0.08
CA HIS A 101 2.48 12.96 -1.44
C HIS A 101 1.46 11.89 -1.80
N VAL A 102 0.26 12.31 -2.23
CA VAL A 102 -0.75 11.39 -2.78
C VAL A 102 -0.47 11.17 -4.26
N SER A 103 -0.26 9.92 -4.65
CA SER A 103 0.04 9.59 -6.04
C SER A 103 -1.22 9.40 -6.89
N THR A 104 -1.08 9.51 -8.22
CA THR A 104 -2.16 9.26 -9.20
C THR A 104 -2.72 7.83 -9.16
N ARG A 105 -2.15 6.94 -8.35
CA ARG A 105 -2.64 5.58 -8.14
C ARG A 105 -3.06 5.31 -6.71
N GLN A 106 -3.64 6.33 -6.06
CA GLN A 106 -4.21 6.20 -4.71
C GLN A 106 -3.20 5.62 -3.70
N ASN A 107 -1.90 5.91 -3.85
CA ASN A 107 -0.88 5.57 -2.88
C ASN A 107 -0.43 6.83 -2.15
N ILE A 108 0.13 6.67 -0.96
CA ILE A 108 0.79 7.75 -0.23
C ILE A 108 2.31 7.51 -0.26
N GLN A 109 3.08 8.58 -0.38
CA GLN A 109 4.54 8.54 -0.46
C GLN A 109 5.14 9.43 0.61
N LEU A 110 6.09 8.88 1.37
CA LEU A 110 6.97 9.61 2.28
C LEU A 110 8.32 9.77 1.60
N HIS A 111 8.82 10.99 1.53
CA HIS A 111 10.09 11.32 0.89
C HIS A 111 11.19 11.55 1.93
N TRP A 112 12.43 11.30 1.53
CA TRP A 112 13.62 11.58 2.35
C TRP A 112 13.67 10.78 3.67
N VAL A 113 13.17 9.56 3.67
CA VAL A 113 13.36 8.63 4.79
C VAL A 113 14.78 8.07 4.71
N GLN A 114 15.54 8.12 5.81
CA GLN A 114 16.87 7.51 5.86
C GLN A 114 16.75 5.98 5.68
N LEU A 115 17.73 5.39 5.01
CA LEU A 115 17.67 3.96 4.68
C LEU A 115 17.56 3.08 5.94
N GLU A 116 18.23 3.47 7.01
CA GLU A 116 18.22 2.82 8.32
C GLU A 116 16.84 2.84 8.96
N ASP A 117 16.08 3.90 8.77
CA ASP A 117 14.77 4.12 9.38
C ASP A 117 13.62 3.48 8.60
N VAL A 118 13.88 3.02 7.35
CA VAL A 118 12.83 2.42 6.51
C VAL A 118 12.10 1.27 7.20
N SER A 119 12.83 0.42 7.92
CA SER A 119 12.22 -0.71 8.66
C SER A 119 11.30 -0.25 9.78
N GLU A 120 11.62 0.84 10.47
CA GLU A 120 10.77 1.39 11.53
C GLU A 120 9.50 2.04 10.95
N VAL A 121 9.63 2.77 9.84
CA VAL A 121 8.47 3.27 9.10
C VAL A 121 7.57 2.11 8.66
N MET A 122 8.14 1.04 8.11
CA MET A 122 7.37 -0.14 7.71
C MET A 122 6.67 -0.81 8.91
N ARG A 123 7.33 -0.91 10.06
CA ARG A 123 6.77 -1.47 11.29
C ARG A 123 5.57 -0.67 11.77
N GLY A 124 5.71 0.65 11.86
CA GLY A 124 4.59 1.53 12.23
C GLY A 124 3.40 1.43 11.28
N LEU A 125 3.64 1.22 9.98
CA LEU A 125 2.56 0.97 9.01
C LEU A 125 1.85 -0.37 9.24
N VAL A 126 2.60 -1.43 9.57
CA VAL A 126 2.05 -2.76 9.87
C VAL A 126 1.13 -2.74 11.08
N GLU A 127 1.44 -1.96 12.12
CA GLU A 127 0.61 -1.79 13.33
C GLU A 127 -0.83 -1.38 12.99
N VAL A 128 -1.00 -0.54 11.96
CA VAL A 128 -2.32 -0.09 11.48
C VAL A 128 -2.81 -0.88 10.26
N GLY A 129 -2.17 -2.02 9.95
CA GLY A 129 -2.57 -2.93 8.88
C GLY A 129 -2.17 -2.47 7.47
N LEU A 130 -1.33 -1.46 7.31
CA LEU A 130 -0.84 -1.00 6.02
C LEU A 130 0.40 -1.77 5.56
N THR A 131 0.73 -1.68 4.28
CA THR A 131 1.91 -2.30 3.69
C THR A 131 2.55 -1.42 2.62
N THR A 132 3.85 -1.57 2.45
CA THR A 132 4.61 -1.00 1.33
C THR A 132 4.91 -2.06 0.26
N ARG A 133 4.56 -3.33 0.53
CA ARG A 133 4.88 -4.45 -0.35
C ARG A 133 4.31 -4.27 -1.74
N GLU A 134 5.16 -4.47 -2.77
CA GLU A 134 4.82 -4.36 -4.20
C GLU A 134 4.33 -2.97 -4.65
N ALA A 135 4.49 -1.95 -3.84
CA ALA A 135 4.16 -0.59 -4.25
C ALA A 135 5.14 -0.05 -5.31
N CYS A 136 6.31 -0.69 -5.46
CA CYS A 136 7.34 -0.38 -6.45
C CYS A 136 7.79 -1.66 -7.20
N GLY A 137 8.77 -1.55 -8.10
CA GLY A 137 9.35 -2.69 -8.81
C GLY A 137 8.50 -3.24 -9.97
N ASN A 138 8.90 -4.38 -10.47
CA ASN A 138 8.24 -5.11 -11.56
C ASN A 138 7.25 -6.13 -10.99
N THR A 139 6.21 -5.61 -10.38
CA THR A 139 5.16 -6.36 -9.68
C THR A 139 3.80 -5.86 -10.11
N VAL A 140 2.73 -6.54 -9.67
CA VAL A 140 1.39 -5.98 -9.72
C VAL A 140 1.31 -4.84 -8.70
N ARG A 141 1.08 -3.64 -9.24
CA ARG A 141 1.01 -2.40 -8.43
C ARG A 141 -0.29 -2.33 -7.67
N ASN A 142 -0.52 -1.22 -6.96
CA ASN A 142 -1.77 -1.01 -6.27
C ASN A 142 -2.96 -1.28 -7.19
N VAL A 143 -3.89 -2.13 -6.75
CA VAL A 143 -5.17 -2.34 -7.42
C VAL A 143 -6.08 -1.20 -7.00
N MET A 144 -6.54 -0.43 -7.96
CA MET A 144 -7.37 0.74 -7.73
C MET A 144 -8.85 0.43 -7.96
N CYS A 145 -9.71 1.12 -7.24
CA CYS A 145 -11.12 1.26 -7.56
C CYS A 145 -11.43 2.72 -7.89
N SER A 146 -12.49 2.94 -8.63
CA SER A 146 -12.96 4.30 -8.92
C SER A 146 -13.19 5.06 -7.62
N HIS A 147 -12.72 6.30 -7.53
CA HIS A 147 -12.97 7.18 -6.40
C HIS A 147 -14.45 7.61 -6.30
N PHE A 148 -15.26 7.31 -7.31
CA PHE A 148 -16.71 7.49 -7.29
C PHE A 148 -17.47 6.21 -6.92
N ALA A 149 -16.80 5.09 -6.64
CA ALA A 149 -17.47 3.85 -6.23
C ALA A 149 -18.31 4.10 -4.97
N GLY A 150 -19.54 3.61 -4.97
CA GLY A 150 -20.50 3.81 -3.89
C GLY A 150 -21.27 5.14 -3.91
N VAL A 151 -20.87 6.12 -4.75
CA VAL A 151 -21.55 7.44 -4.85
C VAL A 151 -21.87 7.84 -6.29
N CYS A 152 -21.44 7.09 -7.27
CA CYS A 152 -21.69 7.37 -8.68
C CYS A 152 -23.15 7.05 -9.05
N PRO A 153 -23.94 8.02 -9.57
CA PRO A 153 -25.32 7.77 -9.95
C PRO A 153 -25.46 6.82 -11.16
N ASN A 154 -24.37 6.57 -11.90
CA ASN A 154 -24.33 5.65 -13.03
C ASN A 154 -23.63 4.33 -12.67
N GLU A 155 -23.44 4.05 -11.39
CA GLU A 155 -22.80 2.81 -10.93
C GLU A 155 -23.66 1.60 -11.28
N VAL A 156 -23.03 0.60 -11.93
CA VAL A 156 -23.74 -0.62 -12.37
C VAL A 156 -23.78 -1.64 -11.22
N PHE A 157 -22.70 -1.71 -10.46
CA PHE A 157 -22.55 -2.55 -9.25
C PHE A 157 -21.35 -2.08 -8.44
N ASP A 158 -21.32 -2.40 -7.15
CA ASP A 158 -20.17 -2.08 -6.29
C ASP A 158 -18.94 -2.90 -6.71
N ALA A 159 -17.94 -2.21 -7.26
CA ALA A 159 -16.69 -2.82 -7.72
C ALA A 159 -15.64 -2.99 -6.59
N THR A 160 -15.87 -2.40 -5.41
CA THR A 160 -14.92 -2.38 -4.29
C THR A 160 -14.57 -3.79 -3.78
N PRO A 161 -15.53 -4.71 -3.55
CA PRO A 161 -15.20 -6.07 -3.11
C PRO A 161 -14.32 -6.83 -4.10
N TYR A 162 -14.52 -6.63 -5.40
CA TYR A 162 -13.74 -7.29 -6.45
C TYR A 162 -12.30 -6.74 -6.50
N SER A 163 -12.13 -5.44 -6.42
CA SER A 163 -10.80 -4.82 -6.39
C SER A 163 -10.01 -5.27 -5.16
N THR A 164 -10.66 -5.36 -4.00
CA THR A 164 -10.07 -5.86 -2.75
C THR A 164 -9.68 -7.33 -2.86
N ALA A 165 -10.56 -8.18 -3.40
CA ALA A 165 -10.27 -9.60 -3.59
C ALA A 165 -9.07 -9.83 -4.52
N ILE A 166 -8.99 -9.11 -5.63
CA ILE A 166 -7.85 -9.17 -6.56
C ILE A 166 -6.58 -8.63 -5.91
N ALA A 167 -6.66 -7.54 -5.16
CA ALA A 167 -5.51 -7.01 -4.43
C ALA A 167 -4.94 -8.04 -3.43
N LYS A 168 -5.79 -8.74 -2.69
CA LYS A 168 -5.40 -9.81 -1.76
C LYS A 168 -4.78 -11.00 -2.50
N PHE A 169 -5.41 -11.47 -3.56
CA PHE A 169 -4.95 -12.61 -4.33
C PHE A 169 -3.56 -12.38 -4.94
N LEU A 170 -3.30 -11.17 -5.44
CA LEU A 170 -2.05 -10.85 -6.12
C LEU A 170 -0.93 -10.41 -5.16
N LEU A 171 -1.27 -9.90 -3.98
CA LEU A 171 -0.27 -9.50 -3.00
C LEU A 171 0.54 -10.71 -2.52
N ARG A 172 1.86 -10.66 -2.69
CA ARG A 172 2.81 -11.74 -2.37
C ARG A 172 2.65 -13.01 -3.23
N ASN A 173 1.79 -12.97 -4.25
CA ASN A 173 1.68 -14.11 -5.16
C ASN A 173 3.01 -14.31 -5.91
N PRO A 174 3.62 -15.51 -5.87
CA PRO A 174 4.92 -15.77 -6.49
C PRO A 174 4.94 -15.42 -7.99
N MET A 175 3.82 -15.62 -8.71
CA MET A 175 3.71 -15.32 -10.14
C MET A 175 3.75 -13.83 -10.45
N SER A 176 3.48 -12.95 -9.47
CA SER A 176 3.44 -11.50 -9.65
C SER A 176 4.67 -10.75 -9.13
N GLN A 177 5.70 -11.48 -8.64
CA GLN A 177 6.85 -10.86 -7.96
C GLN A 177 7.98 -10.40 -8.90
N ASN A 178 8.07 -10.95 -10.09
CA ASN A 178 9.16 -10.64 -11.01
C ASN A 178 8.65 -10.60 -12.45
N LEU A 179 7.72 -9.72 -12.71
CA LEU A 179 7.16 -9.50 -14.03
C LEU A 179 8.19 -8.82 -14.96
N PRO A 180 8.12 -9.00 -16.28
CA PRO A 180 8.97 -8.26 -17.23
C PRO A 180 8.82 -6.74 -17.07
N ARG A 181 7.63 -6.26 -16.71
CA ARG A 181 7.30 -4.86 -16.43
C ARG A 181 6.22 -4.78 -15.36
N LYS A 182 6.14 -3.63 -14.66
CA LYS A 182 5.03 -3.34 -13.72
C LYS A 182 3.67 -3.52 -14.41
N PHE A 183 2.75 -4.18 -13.72
CA PHE A 183 1.36 -4.35 -14.17
C PHE A 183 0.41 -3.52 -13.29
N LYS A 184 -0.63 -2.97 -13.90
CA LYS A 184 -1.58 -2.07 -13.24
C LYS A 184 -3.00 -2.55 -13.49
N ILE A 185 -3.83 -2.60 -12.44
CA ILE A 185 -5.23 -2.99 -12.49
C ILE A 185 -6.06 -1.86 -11.90
N ASN A 186 -7.13 -1.49 -12.61
CA ASN A 186 -8.09 -0.49 -12.17
C ASN A 186 -9.50 -1.05 -12.37
N PHE A 187 -10.37 -0.80 -11.40
CA PHE A 187 -11.79 -1.10 -11.46
C PHE A 187 -12.57 0.20 -11.64
N GLY A 188 -13.32 0.32 -12.71
CA GLY A 188 -14.27 1.41 -12.92
C GLY A 188 -15.61 1.10 -12.24
N CYS A 189 -16.34 2.12 -11.81
CA CYS A 189 -17.70 1.97 -11.28
C CYS A 189 -18.77 2.11 -12.36
N CYS A 190 -18.48 2.77 -13.47
CA CYS A 190 -19.41 3.01 -14.57
C CYS A 190 -18.67 3.30 -15.88
N ASN A 191 -19.42 3.33 -16.99
CA ASN A 191 -18.86 3.58 -18.33
C ASN A 191 -18.40 5.04 -18.56
N LYS A 192 -18.80 5.98 -17.70
CA LYS A 192 -18.48 7.41 -17.85
C LYS A 192 -17.22 7.84 -17.10
N HIS A 193 -16.89 7.14 -16.02
CA HIS A 193 -15.74 7.42 -15.16
C HIS A 193 -14.74 6.27 -15.28
N GLY A 194 -14.16 6.11 -16.47
CA GLY A 194 -13.01 5.24 -16.69
C GLY A 194 -11.78 5.79 -15.98
N LEU A 195 -10.92 4.90 -15.49
CA LEU A 195 -9.62 5.24 -14.88
C LEU A 195 -8.50 5.18 -15.92
#